data_b5b5d3a8f6d054a5898a489f2bb1851f
#
_entry.id   b5b5d3a8f6d054a5898a489f2bb1851f
#
_cell.length_a   1.000
_cell.length_b   1.000
_cell.length_c   1.000
_cell.angle_alpha   90.00
_cell.angle_beta   90.00
_cell.angle_gamma   90.00
#
_symmetry.space_group_name_H-M   'P 1'
#
loop_
_entity.id
_entity.type
_entity.pdbx_description
1 polymer ?
#
loop_
_entity_poly.entity_id
_entity_poly.type
_entity_poly.pdbx_seq_one_letter_code
_entity_poly.pdbx_strand_id
1 'polypeptide(L)'
;RRIKEELGLLIGVQTPPHRDLKRYDHLKEIGVNRVSFCFEIFNRELFEEICPGKHAEYGLDFYLEAIRYCAALTGTGRSDEPWVTNGEIIAGLEPPGSSIRAIDWITSVGAIPTVCVFRPLVGTDLQDHEPPKTEDMIPVFKHLYESCMEKGLPIGLAPNIHVSLVMLPEECRGFSQKRYL
;
A
#
# COMPACT_ATOMS: atom_id res chain seq x y z
N ARG A 1 -8.88 -19.43 7.35
CA ARG A 1 -8.35 -20.77 7.60
C ARG A 1 -8.88 -21.78 6.58
N ARG A 2 -10.22 -22.02 6.50
CA ARG A 2 -10.81 -23.01 5.55
C ARG A 2 -10.40 -22.79 4.09
N ILE A 3 -10.42 -21.54 3.61
CA ILE A 3 -10.00 -21.19 2.24
C ILE A 3 -8.56 -21.67 1.97
N LYS A 4 -7.65 -21.45 2.94
CA LYS A 4 -6.25 -21.86 2.81
C LYS A 4 -6.12 -23.38 2.78
N GLU A 5 -6.81 -24.07 3.69
CA GLU A 5 -6.77 -25.53 3.81
C GLU A 5 -7.41 -26.24 2.59
N GLU A 6 -8.52 -25.71 2.07
CA GLU A 6 -9.27 -26.34 0.97
C GLU A 6 -8.71 -25.99 -0.42
N LEU A 7 -8.19 -24.78 -0.61
CA LEU A 7 -7.80 -24.27 -1.93
C LEU A 7 -6.29 -24.04 -2.12
N GLY A 8 -5.51 -23.95 -1.03
CA GLY A 8 -4.08 -23.70 -1.09
C GLY A 8 -3.67 -22.32 -1.65
N LEU A 9 -4.61 -21.38 -1.80
CA LEU A 9 -4.37 -20.08 -2.41
C LEU A 9 -3.66 -19.13 -1.46
N LEU A 10 -2.96 -18.15 -2.01
CA LEU A 10 -2.50 -16.98 -1.26
C LEU A 10 -3.72 -16.12 -0.89
N ILE A 11 -3.77 -15.69 0.37
CA ILE A 11 -4.89 -14.93 0.93
C ILE A 11 -4.41 -13.52 1.28
N GLY A 12 -5.03 -12.51 0.66
CA GLY A 12 -4.88 -11.11 1.02
C GLY A 12 -6.08 -10.59 1.80
N VAL A 13 -5.81 -9.73 2.77
CA VAL A 13 -6.82 -9.00 3.54
C VAL A 13 -6.56 -7.50 3.41
N GLN A 14 -7.60 -6.74 3.08
CA GLN A 14 -7.58 -5.29 3.06
C GLN A 14 -8.56 -4.78 4.10
N THR A 15 -8.12 -3.94 5.02
CA THR A 15 -8.91 -3.52 6.17
C THR A 15 -8.39 -2.19 6.75
N PRO A 16 -9.25 -1.39 7.40
CA PRO A 16 -8.78 -0.35 8.31
C PRO A 16 -7.96 -0.95 9.45
N PRO A 17 -7.11 -0.16 10.14
CA PRO A 17 -6.33 -0.65 11.28
C PRO A 17 -7.23 -1.16 12.41
N HIS A 18 -6.93 -2.33 12.92
CA HIS A 18 -7.62 -2.87 14.09
C HIS A 18 -6.98 -2.32 15.37
N ARG A 19 -7.81 -1.89 16.34
CA ARG A 19 -7.34 -1.29 17.62
C ARG A 19 -6.39 -2.21 18.40
N ASP A 20 -6.63 -3.51 18.35
CA ASP A 20 -5.71 -4.52 18.87
C ASP A 20 -4.85 -5.06 17.73
N LEU A 21 -3.61 -4.57 17.60
CA LEU A 21 -2.69 -4.96 16.55
C LEU A 21 -2.29 -6.44 16.59
N LYS A 22 -2.40 -7.11 17.75
CA LYS A 22 -2.14 -8.56 17.88
C LYS A 22 -3.10 -9.43 17.07
N ARG A 23 -4.21 -8.86 16.59
CA ARG A 23 -5.07 -9.54 15.62
C ARG A 23 -4.36 -9.92 14.33
N TYR A 24 -3.34 -9.16 13.95
CA TYR A 24 -2.55 -9.46 12.74
C TYR A 24 -1.63 -10.67 12.93
N ASP A 25 -1.13 -10.93 14.14
CA ASP A 25 -0.44 -12.19 14.46
C ASP A 25 -1.36 -13.39 14.19
N HIS A 26 -2.60 -13.31 14.67
CA HIS A 26 -3.59 -14.35 14.44
C HIS A 26 -3.93 -14.53 12.95
N LEU A 27 -4.07 -13.43 12.19
CA LEU A 27 -4.29 -13.54 10.74
C LEU A 27 -3.16 -14.31 10.06
N LYS A 28 -1.91 -14.02 10.43
CA LYS A 28 -0.73 -14.72 9.93
C LYS A 28 -0.76 -16.21 10.31
N GLU A 29 -1.06 -16.53 11.56
CA GLU A 29 -1.14 -17.91 12.08
C GLU A 29 -2.18 -18.76 11.35
N ILE A 30 -3.31 -18.18 10.93
CA ILE A 30 -4.37 -18.90 10.20
C ILE A 30 -4.14 -18.96 8.69
N GLY A 31 -2.98 -18.46 8.20
CA GLY A 31 -2.54 -18.61 6.81
C GLY A 31 -2.85 -17.44 5.89
N VAL A 32 -3.12 -16.24 6.44
CA VAL A 32 -3.14 -15.00 5.65
C VAL A 32 -1.72 -14.66 5.23
N ASN A 33 -1.55 -14.30 3.97
CA ASN A 33 -0.25 -14.04 3.35
C ASN A 33 0.02 -12.56 3.12
N ARG A 34 -1.01 -11.74 3.09
CA ARG A 34 -0.93 -10.30 2.85
C ARG A 34 -1.95 -9.54 3.68
N VAL A 35 -1.52 -8.42 4.23
CA VAL A 35 -2.41 -7.41 4.80
C VAL A 35 -2.16 -6.07 4.14
N SER A 36 -3.20 -5.33 3.84
CA SER A 36 -3.14 -4.05 3.16
C SER A 36 -3.93 -2.98 3.88
N PHE A 37 -3.34 -1.79 3.94
CA PHE A 37 -3.91 -0.62 4.59
C PHE A 37 -3.98 0.55 3.60
N CYS A 38 -5.19 0.97 3.26
CA CYS A 38 -5.45 2.09 2.37
C CYS A 38 -5.58 3.37 3.21
N PHE A 39 -4.49 4.10 3.40
CA PHE A 39 -4.55 5.40 4.07
C PHE A 39 -4.68 6.58 3.09
N GLU A 40 -4.52 6.33 1.79
CA GLU A 40 -4.78 7.18 0.63
C GLU A 40 -3.84 8.38 0.52
N ILE A 41 -3.67 9.20 1.56
CA ILE A 41 -3.00 10.49 1.57
C ILE A 41 -1.95 10.52 2.69
N PHE A 42 -0.73 10.93 2.38
CA PHE A 42 0.38 11.01 3.34
C PHE A 42 0.55 12.42 3.93
N ASN A 43 0.15 13.45 3.20
CA ASN A 43 0.11 14.80 3.74
C ASN A 43 -0.99 14.90 4.80
N ARG A 44 -0.65 15.31 6.03
CA ARG A 44 -1.58 15.30 7.17
C ARG A 44 -2.78 16.21 7.01
N GLU A 45 -2.56 17.40 6.48
CA GLU A 45 -3.62 18.40 6.26
C GLU A 45 -4.59 17.90 5.19
N LEU A 46 -4.06 17.39 4.07
CA LEU A 46 -4.87 16.80 3.01
C LEU A 46 -5.54 15.49 3.43
N PHE A 47 -4.92 14.69 4.32
CA PHE A 47 -5.55 13.50 4.87
C PHE A 47 -6.80 13.85 5.69
N GLU A 48 -6.73 14.90 6.52
CA GLU A 48 -7.88 15.39 7.28
C GLU A 48 -8.98 15.91 6.37
N GLU A 49 -8.61 16.68 5.34
CA GLU A 49 -9.54 17.29 4.38
C GLU A 49 -10.23 16.25 3.49
N ILE A 50 -9.45 15.34 2.88
CA ILE A 50 -9.93 14.42 1.84
C ILE A 50 -10.47 13.11 2.44
N CYS A 51 -9.95 12.70 3.59
CA CYS A 51 -10.33 11.47 4.27
C CYS A 51 -10.90 11.71 5.68
N PRO A 52 -11.91 12.62 5.86
CA PRO A 52 -12.36 13.05 7.19
C PRO A 52 -12.86 11.89 8.07
N GLY A 53 -13.51 10.89 7.48
CA GLY A 53 -13.95 9.70 8.21
C GLY A 53 -12.81 8.86 8.74
N LYS A 54 -11.76 8.63 7.94
CA LYS A 54 -10.56 7.92 8.38
C LYS A 54 -9.77 8.72 9.40
N HIS A 55 -9.72 10.05 9.22
CA HIS A 55 -9.07 10.95 10.17
C HIS A 55 -9.75 10.88 11.55
N ALA A 56 -11.07 11.04 11.58
CA ALA A 56 -11.84 11.05 12.83
C ALA A 56 -11.80 9.72 13.58
N GLU A 57 -11.83 8.58 12.86
CA GLU A 57 -11.88 7.27 13.50
C GLU A 57 -10.52 6.71 13.87
N TYR A 58 -9.52 6.87 13.01
CA TYR A 58 -8.20 6.24 13.18
C TYR A 58 -7.05 7.25 13.26
N GLY A 59 -7.08 8.30 12.44
CA GLY A 59 -5.95 9.19 12.21
C GLY A 59 -4.85 8.51 11.38
N LEU A 60 -4.06 9.32 10.68
CA LEU A 60 -2.97 8.82 9.82
C LEU A 60 -1.92 8.04 10.63
N ASP A 61 -1.55 8.53 11.82
CA ASP A 61 -0.51 7.91 12.64
C ASP A 61 -0.82 6.46 13.01
N PHE A 62 -2.09 6.15 13.24
CA PHE A 62 -2.50 4.78 13.58
C PHE A 62 -2.45 3.85 12.35
N TYR A 63 -2.75 4.35 11.14
CA TYR A 63 -2.48 3.60 9.91
C TYR A 63 -1.00 3.28 9.77
N LEU A 64 -0.13 4.26 9.99
CA LEU A 64 1.32 4.08 9.89
C LEU A 64 1.85 3.12 10.98
N GLU A 65 1.32 3.19 12.19
CA GLU A 65 1.65 2.26 13.27
C GLU A 65 1.28 0.82 12.89
N ALA A 66 0.06 0.61 12.38
CA ALA A 66 -0.41 -0.71 11.96
C ALA A 66 0.45 -1.29 10.80
N ILE A 67 0.82 -0.48 9.82
CA ILE A 67 1.72 -0.89 8.74
C ILE A 67 3.08 -1.32 9.31
N ARG A 68 3.67 -0.51 10.20
CA ARG A 68 4.96 -0.84 10.83
C ARG A 68 4.89 -2.12 11.64
N TYR A 69 3.83 -2.30 12.42
CA TYR A 69 3.61 -3.52 13.20
C TYR A 69 3.53 -4.75 12.29
N CYS A 70 2.70 -4.70 11.28
CA CYS A 70 2.51 -5.83 10.37
C CYS A 70 3.77 -6.12 9.53
N ALA A 71 4.50 -5.10 9.09
CA ALA A 71 5.77 -5.29 8.38
C ALA A 71 6.82 -5.99 9.26
N ALA A 72 6.87 -5.68 10.56
CA ALA A 72 7.75 -6.35 11.51
C ALA A 72 7.44 -7.85 11.72
N LEU A 73 6.26 -8.32 11.31
CA LEU A 73 5.92 -9.74 11.34
C LEU A 73 6.55 -10.54 10.17
N THR A 74 7.14 -9.88 9.19
CA THR A 74 7.82 -10.54 8.06
C THR A 74 8.97 -11.40 8.59
N GLY A 75 9.02 -12.67 8.16
CA GLY A 75 10.06 -13.62 8.60
C GLY A 75 9.92 -14.11 10.05
N THR A 76 8.89 -13.70 10.80
CA THR A 76 8.63 -14.21 12.15
C THR A 76 7.70 -15.42 12.13
N GLY A 77 7.73 -16.23 13.20
CA GLY A 77 6.85 -17.40 13.34
C GLY A 77 7.41 -18.66 12.71
N ARG A 78 6.58 -19.74 12.70
CA ARG A 78 6.97 -21.08 12.24
C ARG A 78 6.52 -21.43 10.82
N SER A 79 5.89 -20.46 10.12
CA SER A 79 5.33 -20.71 8.80
C SER A 79 6.32 -20.33 7.72
N ASP A 80 6.55 -21.23 6.77
CA ASP A 80 7.27 -20.95 5.51
C ASP A 80 6.41 -20.18 4.49
N GLU A 81 5.16 -19.86 4.86
CA GLU A 81 4.24 -19.08 4.05
C GLU A 81 4.71 -17.62 3.95
N PRO A 82 4.61 -17.02 2.77
CA PRO A 82 4.94 -15.61 2.62
C PRO A 82 3.99 -14.73 3.45
N TRP A 83 4.56 -13.68 4.04
CA TRP A 83 3.80 -12.61 4.68
C TRP A 83 4.31 -11.28 4.16
N VAL A 84 3.41 -10.47 3.63
CA VAL A 84 3.72 -9.13 3.15
C VAL A 84 2.69 -8.11 3.67
N THR A 85 3.15 -6.90 3.87
CA THR A 85 2.33 -5.77 4.27
C THR A 85 2.35 -4.72 3.17
N ASN A 86 1.19 -4.21 2.79
CA ASN A 86 1.08 -3.12 1.82
C ASN A 86 0.56 -1.86 2.50
N GLY A 87 1.15 -0.71 2.11
CA GLY A 87 0.58 0.61 2.31
C GLY A 87 0.04 1.12 0.98
N GLU A 88 -1.23 1.48 0.93
CA GLU A 88 -1.88 1.93 -0.31
C GLU A 88 -2.18 3.43 -0.25
N ILE A 89 -1.78 4.14 -1.30
CA ILE A 89 -1.98 5.58 -1.47
C ILE A 89 -2.62 5.89 -2.83
N ILE A 90 -3.20 7.09 -2.93
CA ILE A 90 -3.75 7.61 -4.19
C ILE A 90 -2.89 8.80 -4.63
N ALA A 91 -2.07 8.59 -5.67
CA ALA A 91 -1.30 9.66 -6.28
C ALA A 91 -2.21 10.57 -7.11
N GLY A 92 -1.96 11.88 -7.02
CA GLY A 92 -2.70 12.91 -7.75
C GLY A 92 -3.69 13.70 -6.90
N LEU A 93 -3.93 13.31 -5.65
CA LEU A 93 -4.69 14.09 -4.66
C LEU A 93 -3.81 14.92 -3.74
N GLU A 94 -2.52 14.65 -3.74
CA GLU A 94 -1.49 15.41 -3.02
C GLU A 94 -0.34 15.73 -3.97
N PRO A 95 0.53 16.72 -3.65
CA PRO A 95 1.69 17.00 -4.48
C PRO A 95 2.57 15.75 -4.69
N PRO A 96 3.15 15.53 -5.88
CA PRO A 96 3.98 14.34 -6.19
C PRO A 96 5.06 14.06 -5.16
N GLY A 97 5.68 15.10 -4.61
CA GLY A 97 6.67 14.96 -3.54
C GLY A 97 6.12 14.37 -2.24
N SER A 98 4.82 14.50 -1.95
CA SER A 98 4.18 13.85 -0.80
C SER A 98 4.02 12.36 -1.05
N SER A 99 3.52 11.96 -2.21
CA SER A 99 3.40 10.55 -2.60
C SER A 99 4.79 9.86 -2.62
N ILE A 100 5.85 10.56 -3.07
CA ILE A 100 7.22 10.07 -3.02
C ILE A 100 7.66 9.84 -1.56
N ARG A 101 7.41 10.79 -0.64
CA ARG A 101 7.71 10.59 0.78
C ARG A 101 6.92 9.44 1.42
N ALA A 102 5.66 9.23 0.98
CA ALA A 102 4.87 8.08 1.40
C ALA A 102 5.54 6.77 0.99
N ILE A 103 6.00 6.67 -0.26
CA ILE A 103 6.73 5.51 -0.79
C ILE A 103 8.01 5.27 0.02
N ASP A 104 8.80 6.32 0.28
CA ASP A 104 10.01 6.23 1.10
C ASP A 104 9.70 5.72 2.51
N TRP A 105 8.66 6.24 3.13
CA TRP A 105 8.27 5.81 4.47
C TRP A 105 7.81 4.34 4.48
N ILE A 106 6.92 3.96 3.56
CA ILE A 106 6.39 2.58 3.46
C ILE A 106 7.54 1.60 3.25
N THR A 107 8.43 1.88 2.29
CA THR A 107 9.58 0.99 2.02
C THR A 107 10.59 0.96 3.17
N SER A 108 10.75 2.05 3.91
CA SER A 108 11.66 2.13 5.06
C SER A 108 11.28 1.20 6.20
N VAL A 109 10.00 0.85 6.34
CA VAL A 109 9.51 -0.08 7.35
C VAL A 109 9.40 -1.52 6.83
N GLY A 110 9.80 -1.78 5.58
CA GLY A 110 9.74 -3.11 4.97
C GLY A 110 8.35 -3.48 4.41
N ALA A 111 7.47 -2.51 4.26
CA ALA A 111 6.19 -2.69 3.59
C ALA A 111 6.28 -2.37 2.09
N ILE A 112 5.35 -2.89 1.31
CA ILE A 112 5.28 -2.67 -0.14
C ILE A 112 4.29 -1.54 -0.42
N PRO A 113 4.72 -0.44 -1.05
CA PRO A 113 3.80 0.59 -1.49
C PRO A 113 2.97 0.12 -2.68
N THR A 114 1.68 0.39 -2.63
CA THR A 114 0.73 0.20 -3.73
C THR A 114 0.13 1.56 -4.05
N VAL A 115 0.26 2.01 -5.29
CA VAL A 115 -0.11 3.36 -5.68
C VAL A 115 -1.26 3.33 -6.68
N CYS A 116 -2.41 3.88 -6.28
CA CYS A 116 -3.51 4.16 -7.19
C CYS A 116 -3.33 5.52 -7.85
N VAL A 117 -3.80 5.68 -9.08
CA VAL A 117 -3.93 6.99 -9.72
C VAL A 117 -5.31 7.54 -9.42
N PHE A 118 -5.38 8.76 -8.93
CA PHE A 118 -6.66 9.44 -8.74
C PHE A 118 -7.45 9.53 -10.06
N ARG A 119 -8.71 9.19 -9.97
CA ARG A 119 -9.67 9.37 -11.06
C ARG A 119 -10.96 9.93 -10.49
N PRO A 120 -11.43 11.09 -10.97
CA PRO A 120 -12.74 11.62 -10.57
C PRO A 120 -13.84 10.65 -11.00
N LEU A 121 -14.77 10.38 -10.09
CA LEU A 121 -15.91 9.48 -10.33
C LEU A 121 -17.20 10.27 -10.17
N VAL A 122 -18.09 10.12 -11.14
CA VAL A 122 -19.43 10.74 -11.11
C VAL A 122 -20.20 10.30 -9.87
N GLY A 123 -20.80 11.26 -9.16
CA GLY A 123 -21.56 11.01 -7.94
C GLY A 123 -20.73 11.00 -6.66
N THR A 124 -19.45 11.34 -6.72
CA THR A 124 -18.59 11.52 -5.54
C THR A 124 -18.31 13.00 -5.28
N ASP A 125 -17.87 13.33 -4.06
CA ASP A 125 -17.53 14.72 -3.70
C ASP A 125 -16.37 15.29 -4.54
N LEU A 126 -15.53 14.43 -5.11
CA LEU A 126 -14.38 14.78 -5.96
C LEU A 126 -14.67 14.61 -7.46
N GLN A 127 -15.95 14.50 -7.88
CA GLN A 127 -16.29 14.27 -9.29
C GLN A 127 -15.81 15.38 -10.24
N ASP A 128 -15.70 16.60 -9.75
CA ASP A 128 -15.28 17.77 -10.54
C ASP A 128 -13.79 18.13 -10.33
N HIS A 129 -13.06 17.30 -9.56
CA HIS A 129 -11.64 17.48 -9.37
C HIS A 129 -10.87 17.05 -10.63
N GLU A 130 -9.90 17.84 -11.06
CA GLU A 130 -9.09 17.50 -12.23
C GLU A 130 -8.24 16.23 -11.99
N PRO A 131 -8.17 15.31 -12.98
CA PRO A 131 -7.24 14.19 -12.90
C PRO A 131 -5.79 14.68 -12.91
N PRO A 132 -4.85 13.93 -12.29
CA PRO A 132 -3.44 14.31 -12.28
C PRO A 132 -2.84 14.28 -13.69
N LYS A 133 -1.87 15.15 -13.92
CA LYS A 133 -1.12 15.18 -15.16
C LYS A 133 -0.12 14.01 -15.22
N THR A 134 0.08 13.45 -16.41
CA THR A 134 1.01 12.35 -16.64
C THR A 134 2.43 12.69 -16.21
N GLU A 135 2.89 13.92 -16.50
CA GLU A 135 4.22 14.40 -16.14
C GLU A 135 4.46 14.43 -14.63
N ASP A 136 3.42 14.64 -13.82
CA ASP A 136 3.49 14.60 -12.36
C ASP A 136 3.51 13.16 -11.81
N MET A 137 2.91 12.23 -12.55
CA MET A 137 2.82 10.83 -12.12
C MET A 137 4.07 10.01 -12.46
N ILE A 138 4.71 10.27 -13.58
CA ILE A 138 5.93 9.53 -14.01
C ILE A 138 7.00 9.49 -12.91
N PRO A 139 7.40 10.60 -12.26
CA PRO A 139 8.39 10.55 -11.19
C PRO A 139 7.93 9.72 -9.98
N VAL A 140 6.65 9.74 -9.64
CA VAL A 140 6.10 8.93 -8.53
C VAL A 140 6.23 7.43 -8.83
N PHE A 141 5.82 7.01 -10.02
CA PHE A 141 5.87 5.59 -10.41
C PHE A 141 7.29 5.09 -10.66
N LYS A 142 8.17 5.93 -11.19
CA LYS A 142 9.60 5.63 -11.27
C LYS A 142 10.15 5.36 -9.86
N HIS A 143 9.85 6.25 -8.92
CA HIS A 143 10.33 6.15 -7.54
C HIS A 143 9.74 4.92 -6.82
N LEU A 144 8.49 4.58 -7.09
CA LEU A 144 7.84 3.37 -6.59
C LEU A 144 8.67 2.11 -6.87
N TYR A 145 9.05 1.92 -8.14
CA TYR A 145 9.88 0.77 -8.53
C TYR A 145 11.27 0.82 -7.90
N GLU A 146 11.96 1.96 -8.06
CA GLU A 146 13.35 2.11 -7.60
C GLU A 146 13.47 1.90 -6.10
N SER A 147 12.57 2.46 -5.29
CA SER A 147 12.58 2.29 -3.84
C SER A 147 12.37 0.84 -3.42
N CYS A 148 11.45 0.12 -4.06
CA CYS A 148 11.24 -1.29 -3.76
C CYS A 148 12.47 -2.13 -4.09
N MET A 149 13.10 -1.90 -5.25
CA MET A 149 14.29 -2.62 -5.67
C MET A 149 15.50 -2.32 -4.78
N GLU A 150 15.72 -1.05 -4.43
CA GLU A 150 16.81 -0.62 -3.55
C GLU A 150 16.69 -1.19 -2.13
N LYS A 151 15.48 -1.42 -1.66
CA LYS A 151 15.21 -2.03 -0.34
C LYS A 151 15.12 -3.55 -0.37
N GLY A 152 15.26 -4.19 -1.55
CA GLY A 152 15.15 -5.64 -1.70
C GLY A 152 13.79 -6.19 -1.28
N LEU A 153 12.72 -5.41 -1.49
CA LEU A 153 11.37 -5.83 -1.14
C LEU A 153 10.87 -6.92 -2.10
N PRO A 154 10.11 -7.90 -1.60
CA PRO A 154 9.60 -9.00 -2.39
C PRO A 154 8.41 -8.56 -3.24
N ILE A 155 8.65 -7.79 -4.30
CA ILE A 155 7.62 -7.36 -5.24
C ILE A 155 7.03 -8.55 -6.01
N GLY A 156 5.84 -8.38 -6.59
CA GLY A 156 5.12 -9.46 -7.30
C GLY A 156 4.32 -10.40 -6.39
N LEU A 157 4.28 -10.16 -5.08
CA LEU A 157 3.52 -10.97 -4.12
C LEU A 157 2.10 -10.45 -3.82
N ALA A 158 1.62 -9.50 -4.60
CA ALA A 158 0.26 -8.98 -4.48
C ALA A 158 -0.60 -9.26 -5.73
N PRO A 159 -0.67 -10.51 -6.22
CA PRO A 159 -1.25 -10.82 -7.53
C PRO A 159 -2.78 -10.65 -7.60
N ASN A 160 -3.44 -10.44 -6.50
CA ASN A 160 -4.89 -10.25 -6.41
C ASN A 160 -5.34 -8.79 -6.53
N ILE A 161 -4.41 -7.85 -6.73
CA ILE A 161 -4.73 -6.43 -6.96
C ILE A 161 -4.49 -6.09 -8.43
N HIS A 162 -5.25 -6.67 -9.31
CA HIS A 162 -5.34 -6.22 -10.69
C HIS A 162 -6.59 -5.36 -10.88
N VAL A 163 -6.53 -4.15 -10.33
CA VAL A 163 -7.55 -3.12 -10.61
C VAL A 163 -6.92 -2.09 -11.53
N SER A 164 -7.65 -1.64 -12.51
CA SER A 164 -7.17 -0.71 -13.56
C SER A 164 -6.62 0.65 -13.08
N LEU A 165 -6.63 0.88 -11.78
CA LEU A 165 -6.17 2.12 -11.14
C LEU A 165 -4.96 1.94 -10.24
N VAL A 166 -4.59 0.70 -9.95
CA VAL A 166 -3.46 0.37 -9.08
C VAL A 166 -2.23 0.11 -9.94
N MET A 167 -1.14 0.79 -9.62
CA MET A 167 0.17 0.50 -10.19
C MET A 167 1.00 -0.28 -9.18
N LEU A 168 1.41 -1.47 -9.56
CA LEU A 168 2.33 -2.30 -8.78
C LEU A 168 3.78 -1.93 -9.07
N PRO A 169 4.72 -2.08 -8.11
CA PRO A 169 6.11 -1.71 -8.33
C PRO A 169 6.74 -2.35 -9.58
N GLU A 170 6.47 -3.61 -9.85
CA GLU A 170 6.98 -4.34 -11.01
C GLU A 170 6.48 -3.80 -12.36
N GLU A 171 5.27 -3.23 -12.41
CA GLU A 171 4.70 -2.62 -13.61
C GLU A 171 5.40 -1.29 -13.96
N CYS A 172 5.99 -0.64 -12.95
CA CYS A 172 6.69 0.63 -13.09
C CYS A 172 8.15 0.49 -13.56
N ARG A 173 8.63 -0.74 -13.78
CA ARG A 173 9.99 -1.02 -14.24
C ARG A 173 10.38 -0.21 -15.49
N GLY A 174 9.43 -0.01 -16.40
CA GLY A 174 9.66 0.73 -17.66
C GLY A 174 10.01 2.22 -17.47
N PHE A 175 9.73 2.80 -16.30
CA PHE A 175 10.08 4.18 -15.99
C PHE A 175 11.51 4.34 -15.44
N SER A 176 12.13 3.26 -14.97
CA SER A 176 13.49 3.29 -14.43
C SER A 176 14.53 3.07 -15.52
N GLN A 177 15.60 3.88 -15.45
CA GLN A 177 16.81 3.65 -16.24
C GLN A 177 17.86 2.81 -15.50
N LYS A 178 17.64 2.56 -14.20
CA LYS A 178 18.52 1.72 -13.37
C LYS A 178 18.30 0.24 -13.72
N ARG A 179 19.38 -0.52 -13.77
CA ARG A 179 19.34 -1.97 -13.90
C ARG A 179 19.60 -2.56 -12.51
N TYR A 180 18.63 -3.27 -12.00
CA TYR A 180 18.77 -4.07 -10.77
C TYR A 180 19.02 -5.52 -11.20
N LEU A 181 20.05 -6.13 -10.62
CA LEU A 181 20.47 -7.50 -10.90
C LEU A 181 19.71 -8.46 -9.99
#